data_461d580fc249d047a1d13ecf423a08d0
#
_entry.id   461d580fc249d047a1d13ecf423a08d0
#
_cell.length_a   1.000
_cell.length_b   1.000
_cell.length_c   1.000
_cell.angle_alpha   90.00
_cell.angle_beta   90.00
_cell.angle_gamma   90.00
#
_symmetry.space_group_name_H-M   'P 1'
#
loop_
_entity.id
_entity.type
_entity.pdbx_description
1 polymer ?
#
loop_
_entity_poly.entity_id
_entity_poly.type
_entity_poly.pdbx_seq_one_letter_code
_entity_poly.pdbx_strand_id
1 'polypeptide(L)'
;MDINYPQWDGVIFLTYKRLNGPDDLRGQTDTSSRLMEKHYQFASGIDEQAFESDDHTVHAVKWHIKGRNVASTYQFYATDSLHHFLRGALYINCPPNNDSLAPVLEYIQTDIDHLIETLRWK
;
A
#
# COMPACT_ATOMS: atom_id res chain seq x y z
N MET A 1 9.86 -0.46 -9.53
CA MET A 1 10.72 -0.13 -8.37
C MET A 1 10.21 -0.91 -7.16
N ASP A 2 11.10 -1.57 -6.45
CA ASP A 2 10.69 -2.42 -5.34
C ASP A 2 11.57 -2.16 -4.12
N ILE A 3 10.97 -2.31 -2.93
CA ILE A 3 11.70 -2.24 -1.67
C ILE A 3 11.78 -3.66 -1.13
N ASN A 4 13.00 -4.18 -0.93
CA ASN A 4 13.21 -5.56 -0.53
C ASN A 4 13.58 -5.66 0.95
N TYR A 5 13.05 -6.70 1.60
CA TYR A 5 13.37 -7.08 2.98
C TYR A 5 13.89 -8.52 2.97
N PRO A 6 15.16 -8.73 2.56
CA PRO A 6 15.68 -10.09 2.35
C PRO A 6 15.63 -10.98 3.59
N GLN A 7 15.84 -10.41 4.77
CA GLN A 7 15.83 -11.17 6.02
C GLN A 7 14.46 -11.77 6.36
N TRP A 8 13.38 -11.27 5.74
CA TRP A 8 12.02 -11.75 5.97
C TRP A 8 11.37 -12.26 4.70
N ASP A 9 12.15 -12.36 3.62
CA ASP A 9 11.64 -12.72 2.29
C ASP A 9 10.41 -11.88 1.90
N GLY A 10 10.51 -10.58 2.20
CA GLY A 10 9.44 -9.62 1.94
C GLY A 10 9.81 -8.62 0.86
N VAL A 11 8.80 -8.11 0.18
CA VAL A 11 8.99 -7.07 -0.84
C VAL A 11 7.78 -6.15 -0.89
N ILE A 12 8.03 -4.85 -1.03
CA ILE A 12 6.99 -3.88 -1.38
C ILE A 12 7.14 -3.59 -2.87
N PHE A 13 6.14 -4.00 -3.66
CA PHE A 13 6.08 -3.69 -5.08
C PHE A 13 5.53 -2.29 -5.27
N LEU A 14 6.29 -1.41 -5.91
CA LEU A 14 5.88 -0.05 -6.20
C LEU A 14 5.63 0.12 -7.69
N THR A 15 4.47 0.66 -8.04
CA THR A 15 4.09 0.96 -9.41
C THR A 15 3.76 2.44 -9.52
N TYR A 16 4.51 3.14 -10.36
CA TYR A 16 4.27 4.56 -10.65
C TYR A 16 3.55 4.70 -11.97
N LYS A 17 2.55 5.59 -12.01
CA LYS A 17 1.85 5.95 -13.25
C LYS A 17 1.68 7.46 -13.34
N ARG A 18 1.91 7.99 -14.54
CA ARG A 18 1.60 9.38 -14.84
C ARG A 18 0.12 9.48 -15.21
N LEU A 19 -0.59 10.43 -14.60
CA LEU A 19 -2.01 10.64 -14.85
C LEU A 19 -2.23 11.55 -16.05
N ASN A 20 -3.22 11.23 -16.88
CA ASN A 20 -3.58 11.98 -18.08
C ASN A 20 -4.98 12.62 -17.95
N GLY A 21 -5.40 12.93 -16.74
CA GLY A 21 -6.66 13.59 -16.46
C GLY A 21 -7.48 12.93 -15.37
N PRO A 22 -8.65 13.50 -15.02
CA PRO A 22 -9.48 12.98 -13.91
C PRO A 22 -9.99 11.56 -14.13
N ASP A 23 -10.27 11.17 -15.36
CA ASP A 23 -10.75 9.81 -15.66
C ASP A 23 -9.66 8.77 -15.41
N ASP A 24 -8.40 9.12 -15.70
CA ASP A 24 -7.27 8.24 -15.45
C ASP A 24 -7.06 8.05 -13.93
N LEU A 25 -7.19 9.13 -13.15
CA LEU A 25 -7.13 9.04 -11.69
C LEU A 25 -8.20 8.10 -11.15
N ARG A 26 -9.44 8.25 -11.61
CA ARG A 26 -10.55 7.39 -11.19
C ARG A 26 -10.27 5.93 -11.54
N GLY A 27 -9.77 5.67 -12.74
CA GLY A 27 -9.41 4.33 -13.18
C GLY A 27 -8.34 3.70 -12.31
N GLN A 28 -7.31 4.47 -11.91
CA GLN A 28 -6.24 3.95 -11.06
C GLN A 28 -6.71 3.70 -9.63
N THR A 29 -7.54 4.56 -9.06
CA THR A 29 -8.08 4.34 -7.72
C THR A 29 -9.03 3.14 -7.70
N ASP A 30 -9.85 2.97 -8.72
CA ASP A 30 -10.74 1.81 -8.86
C ASP A 30 -9.93 0.52 -8.98
N THR A 31 -8.86 0.53 -9.76
CA THR A 31 -7.97 -0.63 -9.92
C THR A 31 -7.32 -0.99 -8.59
N SER A 32 -6.86 0.00 -7.84
CA SER A 32 -6.24 -0.21 -6.53
C SER A 32 -7.23 -0.84 -5.55
N SER A 33 -8.46 -0.35 -5.52
CA SER A 33 -9.52 -0.92 -4.67
C SER A 33 -9.85 -2.35 -5.07
N ARG A 34 -9.93 -2.65 -6.35
CA ARG A 34 -10.20 -4.00 -6.85
C ARG A 34 -9.09 -4.98 -6.48
N LEU A 35 -7.84 -4.55 -6.57
CA LEU A 35 -6.71 -5.42 -6.20
C LEU A 35 -6.70 -5.70 -4.70
N MET A 36 -7.07 -4.73 -3.89
CA MET A 36 -7.23 -4.92 -2.45
C MET A 36 -8.37 -5.89 -2.16
N GLU A 37 -9.51 -5.73 -2.84
CA GLU A 37 -10.71 -6.54 -2.62
C GLU A 37 -10.51 -8.03 -2.94
N LYS A 38 -9.53 -8.39 -3.77
CA LYS A 38 -9.21 -9.80 -4.04
C LYS A 38 -8.86 -10.58 -2.77
N HIS A 39 -8.48 -9.90 -1.71
CA HIS A 39 -8.13 -10.53 -0.44
C HIS A 39 -9.30 -10.63 0.54
N TYR A 40 -10.48 -10.11 0.19
CA TYR A 40 -11.63 -10.09 1.09
C TYR A 40 -12.04 -11.47 1.60
N GLN A 41 -12.05 -12.47 0.74
CA GLN A 41 -12.49 -13.81 1.12
C GLN A 41 -11.60 -14.45 2.18
N PHE A 42 -10.35 -13.97 2.32
CA PHE A 42 -9.39 -14.49 3.30
C PHE A 42 -9.22 -13.54 4.48
N ALA A 43 -9.80 -12.36 4.42
CA ALA A 43 -9.59 -11.33 5.43
C ALA A 43 -10.61 -11.46 6.56
N SER A 44 -10.15 -11.28 7.81
CA SER A 44 -11.03 -11.13 8.97
C SER A 44 -11.45 -9.68 9.17
N GLY A 45 -10.78 -8.74 8.53
CA GLY A 45 -11.09 -7.33 8.58
C GLY A 45 -10.13 -6.52 7.74
N ILE A 46 -10.55 -5.31 7.36
CA ILE A 46 -9.72 -4.37 6.60
C ILE A 46 -9.84 -3.00 7.25
N ASP A 47 -8.71 -2.44 7.67
CA ASP A 47 -8.62 -1.06 8.16
C ASP A 47 -8.19 -0.16 7.02
N GLU A 48 -8.87 0.95 6.85
CA GLU A 48 -8.55 1.96 5.85
C GLU A 48 -8.19 3.26 6.53
N GLN A 49 -7.06 3.86 6.13
CA GLN A 49 -6.60 5.14 6.65
C GLN A 49 -6.29 6.07 5.48
N ALA A 50 -6.78 7.31 5.56
CA ALA A 50 -6.48 8.35 4.60
C ALA A 50 -5.44 9.31 5.18
N PHE A 51 -4.58 9.81 4.32
CA PHE A 51 -3.55 10.78 4.67
C PHE A 51 -3.54 11.90 3.64
N GLU A 52 -3.34 13.13 4.12
CA GLU A 52 -3.12 14.29 3.26
C GLU A 52 -1.97 15.10 3.84
N SER A 53 -0.99 15.46 2.99
CA SER A 53 0.14 16.27 3.42
C SER A 53 -0.28 17.71 3.71
N ASP A 54 0.50 18.41 4.53
CA ASP A 54 0.19 19.78 4.94
C ASP A 54 0.11 20.74 3.76
N ASP A 55 0.90 20.50 2.71
CA ASP A 55 0.91 21.33 1.50
C ASP A 55 -0.09 20.84 0.43
N HIS A 56 -0.90 19.84 0.75
CA HIS A 56 -1.92 19.24 -0.11
C HIS A 56 -1.38 18.64 -1.42
N THR A 57 -0.09 18.32 -1.50
CA THR A 57 0.50 17.71 -2.69
C THR A 57 0.47 16.18 -2.66
N VAL A 58 0.17 15.59 -1.51
CA VAL A 58 0.08 14.13 -1.36
C VAL A 58 -1.24 13.76 -0.72
N HIS A 59 -2.03 12.97 -1.44
CA HIS A 59 -3.25 12.34 -0.93
C HIS A 59 -3.03 10.84 -1.00
N ALA A 60 -3.19 10.14 0.11
CA ALA A 60 -2.91 8.70 0.17
C ALA A 60 -4.03 7.96 0.89
N VAL A 61 -4.21 6.71 0.49
CA VAL A 61 -5.06 5.74 1.20
C VAL A 61 -4.23 4.51 1.46
N LYS A 62 -4.25 4.04 2.69
CA LYS A 62 -3.54 2.83 3.12
C LYS A 62 -4.54 1.84 3.66
N TRP A 63 -4.42 0.58 3.23
CA TRP A 63 -5.24 -0.53 3.73
C TRP A 63 -4.38 -1.51 4.51
N HIS A 64 -4.84 -1.87 5.70
CA HIS A 64 -4.29 -2.99 6.46
C HIS A 64 -5.29 -4.14 6.39
N ILE A 65 -4.94 -5.19 5.66
CA ILE A 65 -5.78 -6.36 5.44
C ILE A 65 -5.41 -7.41 6.47
N LYS A 66 -6.34 -7.69 7.39
CA LYS A 66 -6.14 -8.64 8.51
C LYS A 66 -6.67 -10.01 8.11
N GLY A 67 -5.96 -11.07 8.49
CA GLY A 67 -6.39 -12.42 8.20
C GLY A 67 -5.23 -13.39 8.22
N ARG A 68 -5.54 -14.69 8.31
CA ARG A 68 -4.51 -15.72 8.43
C ARG A 68 -3.86 -16.08 7.09
N ASN A 69 -4.61 -16.00 6.00
CA ASN A 69 -4.16 -16.46 4.70
C ASN A 69 -4.10 -15.31 3.68
N VAL A 70 -3.83 -14.09 4.15
CA VAL A 70 -3.73 -12.92 3.29
C VAL A 70 -2.28 -12.80 2.79
N ALA A 71 -2.12 -12.87 1.46
CA ALA A 71 -0.80 -12.79 0.84
C ALA A 71 -0.20 -11.38 0.90
N SER A 72 -1.06 -10.35 0.89
CA SER A 72 -0.63 -8.96 0.94
C SER A 72 -1.34 -8.26 2.08
N THR A 73 -0.60 -7.99 3.17
CA THR A 73 -1.16 -7.43 4.41
C THR A 73 -1.37 -5.92 4.32
N TYR A 74 -0.49 -5.21 3.61
CA TYR A 74 -0.56 -3.76 3.47
C TYR A 74 -0.57 -3.40 2.00
N GLN A 75 -1.52 -2.54 1.61
CA GLN A 75 -1.56 -1.94 0.28
C GLN A 75 -1.87 -0.46 0.43
N PHE A 76 -1.36 0.35 -0.49
CA PHE A 76 -1.60 1.79 -0.45
C PHE A 76 -1.51 2.38 -1.84
N TYR A 77 -2.10 3.57 -2.00
CA TYR A 77 -1.77 4.45 -3.13
C TYR A 77 -1.55 5.86 -2.60
N ALA A 78 -0.79 6.64 -3.38
CA ALA A 78 -0.56 8.05 -3.12
C ALA A 78 -0.61 8.81 -4.44
N THR A 79 -1.18 10.00 -4.45
CA THR A 79 -1.35 10.79 -5.68
C THR A 79 -1.36 12.29 -5.34
N ASP A 80 -0.98 13.11 -6.32
CA ASP A 80 -1.21 14.56 -6.26
C ASP A 80 -2.56 14.95 -6.85
N SER A 81 -3.32 13.96 -7.34
CA SER A 81 -4.63 14.09 -7.99
C SER A 81 -4.59 14.75 -9.37
N LEU A 82 -3.40 15.10 -9.85
CA LEU A 82 -3.24 15.83 -11.12
C LEU A 82 -2.36 15.06 -12.13
N HIS A 83 -1.14 14.71 -11.73
CA HIS A 83 -0.14 14.17 -12.65
C HIS A 83 0.49 12.86 -12.20
N HIS A 84 0.47 12.55 -10.92
CA HIS A 84 1.25 11.46 -10.35
C HIS A 84 0.36 10.48 -9.59
N PHE A 85 0.64 9.18 -9.76
CA PHE A 85 -0.02 8.12 -8.99
C PHE A 85 1.01 7.04 -8.67
N LEU A 86 1.13 6.71 -7.37
CA LEU A 86 2.01 5.66 -6.89
C LEU A 86 1.17 4.63 -6.13
N ARG A 87 1.35 3.35 -6.45
CA ARG A 87 0.70 2.26 -5.74
C ARG A 87 1.76 1.33 -5.17
N GLY A 88 1.51 0.85 -3.95
CA GLY A 88 2.38 -0.12 -3.31
C GLY A 88 1.60 -1.27 -2.70
N ALA A 89 2.22 -2.46 -2.71
CA ALA A 89 1.67 -3.65 -2.08
C ALA A 89 2.80 -4.45 -1.43
N LEU A 90 2.60 -4.82 -0.17
CA LEU A 90 3.57 -5.63 0.58
C LEU A 90 3.23 -7.11 0.42
N TYR A 91 4.24 -7.91 0.05
CA TYR A 91 4.14 -9.38 0.03
C TYR A 91 5.27 -9.96 0.87
N ILE A 92 4.93 -10.90 1.75
CA ILE A 92 5.88 -11.65 2.57
C ILE A 92 5.68 -13.13 2.28
N ASN A 93 6.76 -13.81 1.88
CA ASN A 93 6.73 -15.22 1.52
C ASN A 93 6.95 -16.11 2.76
N CYS A 94 6.05 -15.99 3.75
CA CYS A 94 6.02 -16.87 4.91
C CYS A 94 4.58 -16.94 5.44
N PRO A 95 4.26 -17.94 6.27
CA PRO A 95 2.88 -18.11 6.76
C PRO A 95 2.38 -16.85 7.46
N PRO A 96 1.30 -16.20 6.98
CA PRO A 96 0.85 -14.92 7.53
C PRO A 96 0.20 -15.02 8.92
N ASN A 97 -0.06 -16.23 9.40
CA ASN A 97 -0.62 -16.46 10.74
C ASN A 97 0.45 -16.73 11.80
N ASN A 98 1.71 -16.53 11.48
CA ASN A 98 2.81 -16.73 12.42
C ASN A 98 2.91 -15.52 13.34
N ASP A 99 2.73 -15.72 14.65
CA ASP A 99 2.80 -14.64 15.64
C ASP A 99 4.15 -13.93 15.63
N SER A 100 5.20 -14.61 15.20
CA SER A 100 6.53 -13.99 15.10
C SER A 100 6.61 -12.91 14.03
N LEU A 101 5.63 -12.85 13.11
CA LEU A 101 5.57 -11.82 12.07
C LEU A 101 5.02 -10.49 12.57
N ALA A 102 4.30 -10.46 13.70
CA ALA A 102 3.68 -9.22 14.17
C ALA A 102 4.69 -8.08 14.35
N PRO A 103 5.87 -8.26 14.99
CA PRO A 103 6.87 -7.21 15.07
C PRO A 103 7.44 -6.80 13.71
N VAL A 104 7.59 -7.76 12.79
CA VAL A 104 8.08 -7.50 11.43
C VAL A 104 7.08 -6.62 10.67
N LEU A 105 5.80 -6.96 10.74
CA LEU A 105 4.75 -6.20 10.07
C LEU A 105 4.65 -4.78 10.63
N GLU A 106 4.81 -4.60 11.93
CA GLU A 106 4.84 -3.28 12.56
C GLU A 106 6.00 -2.44 12.05
N TYR A 107 7.17 -3.04 11.93
CA TYR A 107 8.36 -2.37 11.41
C TYR A 107 8.14 -1.91 9.97
N ILE A 108 7.60 -2.79 9.12
CA ILE A 108 7.35 -2.49 7.71
C ILE A 108 6.25 -1.43 7.57
N GLN A 109 5.22 -1.49 8.42
CA GLN A 109 4.17 -0.46 8.44
C GLN A 109 4.75 0.91 8.73
N THR A 110 5.69 1.00 9.66
CA THR A 110 6.39 2.25 9.97
C THR A 110 7.13 2.77 8.74
N ASP A 111 7.79 1.89 7.98
CA ASP A 111 8.46 2.27 6.74
C ASP A 111 7.48 2.78 5.69
N ILE A 112 6.33 2.14 5.54
CA ILE A 112 5.28 2.57 4.61
C ILE A 112 4.76 3.96 5.00
N ASP A 113 4.47 4.17 6.28
CA ASP A 113 4.00 5.45 6.78
C ASP A 113 5.05 6.55 6.53
N HIS A 114 6.31 6.25 6.78
CA HIS A 114 7.40 7.19 6.54
C HIS A 114 7.53 7.53 5.06
N LEU A 115 7.42 6.55 4.18
CA LEU A 115 7.43 6.77 2.74
C LEU A 115 6.33 7.74 2.31
N ILE A 116 5.11 7.51 2.78
CA ILE A 116 3.96 8.36 2.45
C ILE A 116 4.15 9.78 2.98
N GLU A 117 4.60 9.91 4.24
CA GLU A 117 4.76 11.20 4.90
C GLU A 117 5.88 12.04 4.28
N THR A 118 6.90 11.41 3.71
CA THR A 118 8.07 12.08 3.14
C THR A 118 8.06 12.14 1.63
N LEU A 119 6.99 11.65 0.99
CA LEU A 119 6.89 11.59 -0.46
C LEU A 119 6.94 12.99 -1.07
N ARG A 120 7.73 13.12 -2.15
CA ARG A 120 7.85 14.35 -2.93
C ARG A 120 7.77 14.00 -4.40
N TRP A 121 6.94 14.73 -5.13
CA TRP A 121 6.81 14.56 -6.58
C TRP A 121 7.87 15.38 -7.31
N LYS A 122 8.39 14.82 -8.37
CA LYS A 122 9.37 15.49 -9.24
C LYS A 122 8.87 15.61 -10.66
#